data_0b37a1b5ad7cc01051432d6782505784
#
_entry.id   0b37a1b5ad7cc01051432d6782505784
#
_cell.length_a   1.000
_cell.length_b   1.000
_cell.length_c   1.000
_cell.angle_alpha   90.00
_cell.angle_beta   90.00
_cell.angle_gamma   90.00
#
_symmetry.space_group_name_H-M   'P 1'
#
loop_
_entity.id
_entity.type
_entity.pdbx_description
1 polymer ?
#
loop_
_entity_poly.entity_id
_entity_poly.type
_entity_poly.pdbx_seq_one_letter_code
_entity_poly.pdbx_strand_id
1 'polypeptide(L)'
;MSFLSNYIAVVGGDYFGMENDDFNTVAKNVSTVVDLLDTKGISWGEYQEDMPYPGFLGFNFTNQQNTSRNDYVRKHNPLIIFNSVTSNATRLPLIKNFTSFDTDLKAQTLPQWSFVTPNMTNDGHDTTIAFTSTWARTFLEPLLKNPYFMNNTLVVLTFDEDDTYPESNKVFVSRSRKIFPH
;
A
#
# COMPACT_ATOMS: atom_id res chain seq x y z
N MET A 1 -15.31 -9.90 8.69
CA MET A 1 -14.11 -9.08 9.03
C MET A 1 -14.04 -8.00 7.98
N SER A 2 -13.69 -6.78 8.31
CA SER A 2 -13.62 -5.66 7.35
C SER A 2 -12.25 -5.69 6.64
N PHE A 3 -12.20 -5.39 5.35
CA PHE A 3 -10.94 -5.24 4.60
C PHE A 3 -10.01 -4.23 5.26
N LEU A 4 -10.56 -3.10 5.70
CA LEU A 4 -9.83 -2.04 6.38
C LEU A 4 -9.03 -2.56 7.59
N SER A 5 -9.56 -3.50 8.37
CA SER A 5 -8.90 -4.01 9.57
C SER A 5 -7.56 -4.69 9.28
N ASN A 6 -7.43 -5.40 8.16
CA ASN A 6 -6.18 -6.04 7.75
C ASN A 6 -5.14 -5.01 7.33
N TYR A 7 -5.54 -3.98 6.55
CA TYR A 7 -4.64 -2.89 6.15
C TYR A 7 -4.14 -2.07 7.36
N ILE A 8 -5.01 -1.80 8.34
CA ILE A 8 -4.61 -1.08 9.55
C ILE A 8 -3.63 -1.92 10.36
N ALA A 9 -3.91 -3.22 10.52
CA ALA A 9 -3.08 -4.12 11.32
C ALA A 9 -1.65 -4.24 10.77
N VAL A 10 -1.46 -4.21 9.45
CA VAL A 10 -0.13 -4.34 8.83
C VAL A 10 0.81 -3.18 9.17
N VAL A 11 0.29 -1.98 9.44
CA VAL A 11 1.09 -0.80 9.78
C VAL A 11 0.98 -0.40 11.24
N GLY A 12 -0.11 -0.77 11.94
CA GLY A 12 -0.38 -0.40 13.32
C GLY A 12 -0.18 -1.53 14.33
N GLY A 13 -0.07 -2.79 13.85
CA GLY A 13 0.06 -3.98 14.71
C GLY A 13 -1.23 -4.40 15.43
N ASP A 14 -2.34 -3.69 15.18
CA ASP A 14 -3.66 -3.96 15.72
C ASP A 14 -4.72 -3.43 14.74
N TYR A 15 -5.93 -3.98 14.76
CA TYR A 15 -7.07 -3.49 13.97
C TYR A 15 -7.90 -2.42 14.70
N PHE A 16 -7.58 -2.12 15.97
CA PHE A 16 -8.19 -1.09 16.82
C PHE A 16 -9.72 -1.18 16.92
N GLY A 17 -10.27 -2.40 16.87
CA GLY A 17 -11.71 -2.65 16.92
C GLY A 17 -12.49 -2.16 15.70
N MET A 18 -11.84 -1.91 14.59
CA MET A 18 -12.51 -1.51 13.35
C MET A 18 -13.14 -2.71 12.64
N GLU A 19 -14.46 -2.67 12.46
CA GLU A 19 -15.26 -3.77 11.94
C GLU A 19 -16.03 -3.41 10.65
N ASN A 20 -15.83 -2.20 10.13
CA ASN A 20 -16.47 -1.70 8.91
C ASN A 20 -15.49 -0.93 8.04
N ASP A 21 -15.88 -0.69 6.79
CA ASP A 21 -15.10 0.03 5.78
C ASP A 21 -15.48 1.52 5.64
N ASP A 22 -16.09 2.10 6.69
CA ASP A 22 -16.49 3.49 6.73
C ASP A 22 -15.29 4.46 6.74
N PHE A 23 -15.56 5.76 6.80
CA PHE A 23 -14.53 6.78 6.91
C PHE A 23 -13.92 6.80 8.33
N ASN A 24 -13.20 5.73 8.64
CA ASN A 24 -12.57 5.54 9.94
C ASN A 24 -11.27 6.33 10.07
N THR A 25 -10.89 6.64 11.32
CA THR A 25 -9.58 7.20 11.67
C THR A 25 -9.08 6.63 12.98
N VAL A 26 -7.76 6.50 13.11
CA VAL A 26 -7.07 6.15 14.36
C VAL A 26 -6.51 7.42 15.00
N ALA A 27 -6.63 7.51 16.33
CA ALA A 27 -6.22 8.69 17.07
C ALA A 27 -4.71 9.01 16.93
N LYS A 28 -4.38 10.29 17.03
CA LYS A 28 -3.01 10.81 16.80
C LYS A 28 -1.95 10.24 17.75
N ASN A 29 -2.34 9.78 18.93
CA ASN A 29 -1.45 9.19 19.93
C ASN A 29 -1.14 7.72 19.69
N VAL A 30 -1.70 7.12 18.65
CA VAL A 30 -1.40 5.74 18.23
C VAL A 30 -0.23 5.76 17.26
N SER A 31 0.81 5.00 17.59
CA SER A 31 1.99 4.85 16.76
C SER A 31 1.78 3.81 15.66
N THR A 32 2.51 3.98 14.58
CA THR A 32 2.55 3.06 13.43
C THR A 32 3.99 2.64 13.13
N VAL A 33 4.17 1.76 12.16
CA VAL A 33 5.50 1.39 11.68
C VAL A 33 6.32 2.61 11.25
N VAL A 34 5.68 3.66 10.69
CA VAL A 34 6.41 4.85 10.23
C VAL A 34 6.95 5.70 11.38
N ASP A 35 6.33 5.65 12.56
CA ASP A 35 6.91 6.27 13.77
C ASP A 35 8.20 5.56 14.17
N LEU A 36 8.26 4.24 14.07
CA LEU A 36 9.47 3.46 14.33
C LEU A 36 10.56 3.73 13.29
N LEU A 37 10.19 3.84 12.01
CA LEU A 37 11.10 4.18 10.92
C LEU A 37 11.72 5.57 11.14
N ASP A 38 10.88 6.57 11.45
CA ASP A 38 11.34 7.94 11.75
C ASP A 38 12.35 7.97 12.89
N THR A 39 12.13 7.20 13.99
CA THR A 39 13.08 7.14 15.11
C THR A 39 14.45 6.56 14.74
N LYS A 40 14.52 5.84 13.61
CA LYS A 40 15.74 5.24 13.08
C LYS A 40 16.31 6.02 11.89
N GLY A 41 15.70 7.13 11.50
CA GLY A 41 16.09 7.89 10.32
C GLY A 41 15.91 7.10 9.01
N ILE A 42 15.01 6.12 8.99
CA ILE A 42 14.70 5.32 7.81
C ILE A 42 13.61 6.04 7.01
N SER A 43 13.90 6.36 5.76
CA SER A 43 12.94 6.99 4.87
C SER A 43 11.82 6.02 4.49
N TRP A 44 10.59 6.55 4.41
CA TRP A 44 9.43 5.76 4.07
C TRP A 44 8.51 6.48 3.08
N GLY A 45 7.69 5.72 2.38
CA GLY A 45 6.64 6.23 1.50
C GLY A 45 5.58 5.16 1.24
N GLU A 46 4.38 5.61 0.96
CA GLU A 46 3.28 4.78 0.53
C GLU A 46 2.89 5.19 -0.90
N TYR A 47 2.61 4.21 -1.77
CA TYR A 47 2.25 4.45 -3.16
C TYR A 47 0.94 3.74 -3.49
N GLN A 48 -0.08 4.54 -3.79
CA GLN A 48 -1.43 4.09 -4.09
C GLN A 48 -1.72 4.29 -5.57
N GLU A 49 -2.01 3.20 -6.29
CA GLU A 49 -2.39 3.31 -7.70
C GLU A 49 -3.70 4.10 -7.84
N ASP A 50 -3.74 4.99 -8.82
CA ASP A 50 -4.87 5.88 -9.15
C ASP A 50 -5.36 6.81 -8.02
N MET A 51 -4.62 6.93 -6.92
CA MET A 51 -4.84 8.05 -6.00
C MET A 51 -4.58 9.37 -6.75
N PRO A 52 -5.49 10.36 -6.72
CA PRO A 52 -5.44 11.50 -7.64
C PRO A 52 -4.22 12.43 -7.43
N TYR A 53 -3.75 12.54 -6.19
CA TYR A 53 -2.56 13.31 -5.85
C TYR A 53 -2.01 12.90 -4.47
N PRO A 54 -0.73 13.15 -4.18
CA PRO A 54 -0.14 12.85 -2.87
C PRO A 54 -0.89 13.50 -1.72
N GLY A 55 -1.16 12.73 -0.65
CA GLY A 55 -1.88 13.21 0.52
C GLY A 55 -3.39 13.38 0.32
N PHE A 56 -3.98 12.72 -0.66
CA PHE A 56 -5.43 12.75 -0.88
C PHE A 56 -6.19 12.20 0.33
N LEU A 57 -7.05 13.01 0.94
CA LEU A 57 -7.83 12.67 2.13
C LEU A 57 -9.25 12.19 1.82
N GLY A 58 -9.63 12.13 0.54
CA GLY A 58 -10.97 11.71 0.14
C GLY A 58 -11.24 10.22 0.44
N PHE A 59 -12.50 9.84 0.36
CA PHE A 59 -12.94 8.47 0.64
C PHE A 59 -12.60 7.53 -0.51
N ASN A 60 -13.00 7.92 -1.73
CA ASN A 60 -12.75 7.15 -2.94
C ASN A 60 -12.38 8.09 -4.09
N PHE A 61 -11.77 7.55 -5.13
CA PHE A 61 -11.60 8.23 -6.41
C PHE A 61 -12.19 7.36 -7.53
N THR A 62 -13.23 7.88 -8.16
CA THR A 62 -14.00 7.18 -9.18
C THR A 62 -13.22 7.02 -10.46
N ASN A 63 -13.37 5.87 -11.13
CA ASN A 63 -12.79 5.61 -12.44
C ASN A 63 -13.31 6.63 -13.47
N GLN A 64 -12.39 7.25 -14.22
CA GLN A 64 -12.74 8.34 -15.13
C GLN A 64 -13.36 7.84 -16.44
N GLN A 65 -13.24 6.56 -16.76
CA GLN A 65 -13.86 5.92 -17.93
C GLN A 65 -15.15 5.17 -17.57
N ASN A 66 -15.28 4.74 -16.30
CA ASN A 66 -16.48 4.04 -15.82
C ASN A 66 -16.86 4.54 -14.42
N THR A 67 -17.69 5.57 -14.36
CA THR A 67 -18.11 6.24 -13.13
C THR A 67 -18.92 5.39 -12.15
N SER A 68 -19.27 4.16 -12.51
CA SER A 68 -19.91 3.20 -11.60
C SER A 68 -18.92 2.46 -10.69
N ARG A 69 -17.61 2.66 -10.87
CA ARG A 69 -16.53 2.00 -10.12
C ARG A 69 -15.58 3.02 -9.54
N ASN A 70 -14.87 2.62 -8.50
CA ASN A 70 -13.77 3.39 -7.95
C ASN A 70 -12.44 2.72 -8.32
N ASP A 71 -11.43 3.50 -8.66
CA ASP A 71 -10.07 3.02 -8.85
C ASP A 71 -9.32 3.01 -7.51
N TYR A 72 -9.37 4.13 -6.80
CA TYR A 72 -8.80 4.22 -5.45
C TYR A 72 -9.89 4.18 -4.39
N VAL A 73 -9.64 3.45 -3.32
CA VAL A 73 -10.48 3.41 -2.13
C VAL A 73 -9.63 3.62 -0.87
N ARG A 74 -10.12 4.48 0.03
CA ARG A 74 -9.43 4.83 1.29
C ARG A 74 -9.15 3.60 2.16
N LYS A 75 -10.03 2.61 2.16
CA LYS A 75 -9.91 1.39 2.97
C LYS A 75 -8.68 0.53 2.62
N HIS A 76 -8.12 0.67 1.41
CA HIS A 76 -6.89 -0.01 0.97
C HIS A 76 -5.62 0.84 1.17
N ASN A 77 -5.74 1.98 1.84
CA ASN A 77 -4.64 2.88 2.14
C ASN A 77 -4.38 2.90 3.66
N PRO A 78 -3.44 2.11 4.18
CA PRO A 78 -3.31 1.93 5.62
C PRO A 78 -2.92 3.20 6.37
N LEU A 79 -1.94 3.97 5.87
CA LEU A 79 -1.41 5.13 6.60
C LEU A 79 -2.36 6.33 6.61
N ILE A 80 -3.27 6.44 5.63
CA ILE A 80 -4.25 7.54 5.56
C ILE A 80 -5.28 7.49 6.71
N ILE A 81 -5.38 6.34 7.37
CA ILE A 81 -6.30 6.13 8.48
C ILE A 81 -5.76 6.74 9.79
N PHE A 82 -4.44 6.91 9.91
CA PHE A 82 -3.81 7.34 11.15
C PHE A 82 -3.65 8.86 11.22
N ASN A 83 -4.26 9.48 12.23
CA ASN A 83 -4.12 10.93 12.48
C ASN A 83 -2.68 11.34 12.86
N SER A 84 -1.84 10.41 13.34
CA SER A 84 -0.39 10.65 13.53
C SER A 84 0.35 10.92 12.22
N VAL A 85 -0.18 10.44 11.09
CA VAL A 85 0.32 10.68 9.74
C VAL A 85 -0.41 11.85 9.09
N THR A 86 -1.74 11.80 9.03
CA THR A 86 -2.55 12.75 8.24
C THR A 86 -2.59 14.16 8.83
N SER A 87 -2.42 14.31 10.14
CA SER A 87 -2.31 15.63 10.80
C SER A 87 -0.90 16.23 10.79
N ASN A 88 0.06 15.56 10.16
CA ASN A 88 1.44 16.00 10.07
C ASN A 88 1.76 16.46 8.64
N ALA A 89 2.06 17.74 8.47
CA ALA A 89 2.28 18.35 7.16
C ALA A 89 3.51 17.81 6.41
N THR A 90 4.46 17.18 7.10
CA THR A 90 5.64 16.55 6.47
C THR A 90 5.42 15.07 6.16
N ARG A 91 4.51 14.40 6.86
CA ARG A 91 4.20 12.98 6.65
C ARG A 91 3.11 12.75 5.60
N LEU A 92 2.05 13.56 5.63
CA LEU A 92 0.92 13.38 4.70
C LEU A 92 1.35 13.33 3.22
N PRO A 93 2.29 14.18 2.72
CA PRO A 93 2.76 14.10 1.34
C PRO A 93 3.59 12.85 1.00
N LEU A 94 3.98 12.03 2.00
CA LEU A 94 4.66 10.77 1.78
C LEU A 94 3.70 9.62 1.42
N ILE A 95 2.39 9.85 1.55
CA ILE A 95 1.37 9.00 0.95
C ILE A 95 1.18 9.51 -0.49
N LYS A 96 1.67 8.77 -1.46
CA LYS A 96 1.87 9.17 -2.86
C LYS A 96 1.02 8.33 -3.81
N ASN A 97 0.99 8.72 -5.07
CA ASN A 97 0.40 7.96 -6.16
C ASN A 97 1.47 7.28 -7.04
N PHE A 98 1.06 6.46 -8.01
CA PHE A 98 2.00 5.78 -8.91
C PHE A 98 2.77 6.71 -9.83
N THR A 99 2.24 7.89 -10.19
CA THR A 99 3.04 8.91 -10.91
C THR A 99 4.26 9.35 -10.09
N SER A 100 4.09 9.45 -8.77
CA SER A 100 5.21 9.74 -7.86
C SER A 100 6.16 8.55 -7.73
N PHE A 101 5.65 7.30 -7.72
CA PHE A 101 6.49 6.10 -7.73
C PHE A 101 7.41 6.07 -8.96
N ASP A 102 6.86 6.31 -10.14
CA ASP A 102 7.63 6.36 -11.38
C ASP A 102 8.69 7.46 -11.35
N THR A 103 8.35 8.62 -10.78
CA THR A 103 9.26 9.76 -10.64
C THR A 103 10.40 9.41 -9.69
N ASP A 104 10.09 8.88 -8.52
CA ASP A 104 11.08 8.50 -7.50
C ASP A 104 11.99 7.35 -8.00
N LEU A 105 11.42 6.39 -8.72
CA LEU A 105 12.19 5.30 -9.33
C LEU A 105 13.18 5.82 -10.39
N LYS A 106 12.72 6.70 -11.28
CA LYS A 106 13.57 7.31 -12.33
C LYS A 106 14.67 8.19 -11.73
N ALA A 107 14.34 8.92 -10.68
CA ALA A 107 15.29 9.76 -9.96
C ALA A 107 16.21 8.96 -9.01
N GLN A 108 15.99 7.67 -8.84
CA GLN A 108 16.69 6.81 -7.88
C GLN A 108 16.57 7.31 -6.42
N THR A 109 15.39 7.78 -6.05
CA THR A 109 15.06 8.35 -4.74
C THR A 109 13.93 7.61 -4.02
N LEU A 110 13.68 6.36 -4.39
CA LEU A 110 12.72 5.53 -3.66
C LEU A 110 13.10 5.45 -2.17
N PRO A 111 12.13 5.58 -1.25
CA PRO A 111 12.42 5.47 0.16
C PRO A 111 12.87 4.05 0.54
N GLN A 112 13.55 3.94 1.68
CA GLN A 112 14.06 2.65 2.19
C GLN A 112 12.94 1.67 2.56
N TRP A 113 11.79 2.17 2.97
CA TRP A 113 10.57 1.38 3.17
C TRP A 113 9.46 1.93 2.28
N SER A 114 8.85 1.05 1.52
CA SER A 114 7.74 1.41 0.62
C SER A 114 6.58 0.44 0.78
N PHE A 115 5.37 0.96 0.92
CA PHE A 115 4.13 0.19 0.84
C PHE A 115 3.43 0.53 -0.47
N VAL A 116 3.12 -0.47 -1.28
CA VAL A 116 2.56 -0.28 -2.64
C VAL A 116 1.23 -1.00 -2.73
N THR A 117 0.17 -0.28 -3.08
CA THR A 117 -1.18 -0.84 -3.22
C THR A 117 -1.69 -0.63 -4.65
N PRO A 118 -2.08 -1.70 -5.35
CA PRO A 118 -2.79 -1.62 -6.63
C PRO A 118 -4.16 -0.94 -6.50
N ASN A 119 -4.74 -0.53 -7.63
CA ASN A 119 -6.12 -0.07 -7.69
C ASN A 119 -7.11 -1.25 -7.58
N MET A 120 -8.41 -0.96 -7.43
CA MET A 120 -9.49 -1.94 -7.27
C MET A 120 -9.64 -2.96 -8.41
N THR A 121 -9.12 -2.64 -9.59
CA THR A 121 -9.09 -3.56 -10.73
C THR A 121 -7.88 -4.48 -10.65
N ASN A 122 -6.74 -3.94 -10.26
CA ASN A 122 -5.45 -4.61 -10.30
C ASN A 122 -5.15 -5.44 -9.04
N ASP A 123 -5.77 -5.11 -7.90
CA ASP A 123 -5.63 -5.82 -6.63
C ASP A 123 -6.43 -7.14 -6.56
N GLY A 124 -7.41 -7.32 -7.44
CA GLY A 124 -8.28 -8.51 -7.51
C GLY A 124 -9.65 -8.32 -6.88
N HIS A 125 -9.92 -7.19 -6.21
CA HIS A 125 -11.21 -6.93 -5.58
C HIS A 125 -12.35 -6.91 -6.61
N ASP A 126 -12.18 -6.22 -7.73
CA ASP A 126 -13.17 -6.11 -8.81
C ASP A 126 -12.90 -7.10 -9.96
N THR A 127 -11.88 -7.93 -9.87
CA THR A 127 -11.43 -8.84 -10.93
C THR A 127 -11.13 -10.24 -10.41
N THR A 128 -10.18 -10.93 -11.01
CA THR A 128 -9.80 -12.30 -10.64
C THR A 128 -8.32 -12.39 -10.30
N ILE A 129 -7.94 -13.43 -9.56
CA ILE A 129 -6.54 -13.74 -9.24
C ILE A 129 -5.67 -13.88 -10.50
N ALA A 130 -6.23 -14.38 -11.62
CA ALA A 130 -5.52 -14.49 -12.89
C ALA A 130 -5.21 -13.12 -13.48
N PHE A 131 -6.15 -12.18 -13.38
CA PHE A 131 -5.97 -10.80 -13.81
C PHE A 131 -4.88 -10.11 -12.96
N THR A 132 -5.02 -10.17 -11.65
CA THR A 132 -4.06 -9.58 -10.68
C THR A 132 -2.66 -10.18 -10.85
N SER A 133 -2.55 -11.48 -11.06
CA SER A 133 -1.26 -12.13 -11.32
C SER A 133 -0.58 -11.61 -12.58
N THR A 134 -1.37 -11.30 -13.63
CA THR A 134 -0.86 -10.72 -14.87
C THR A 134 -0.38 -9.30 -14.65
N TRP A 135 -1.18 -8.48 -13.96
CA TRP A 135 -0.79 -7.14 -13.58
C TRP A 135 0.47 -7.13 -12.69
N ALA A 136 0.49 -7.95 -11.63
CA ALA A 136 1.64 -8.05 -10.72
C ALA A 136 2.93 -8.42 -11.46
N ARG A 137 2.85 -9.34 -12.44
CA ARG A 137 3.98 -9.67 -13.30
C ARG A 137 4.44 -8.47 -14.11
N THR A 138 3.50 -7.77 -14.76
CA THR A 138 3.81 -6.59 -15.59
C THR A 138 4.44 -5.47 -14.78
N PHE A 139 3.99 -5.28 -13.54
CA PHE A 139 4.54 -4.28 -12.61
C PHE A 139 5.91 -4.70 -12.06
N LEU A 140 6.05 -5.94 -11.59
CA LEU A 140 7.25 -6.38 -10.88
C LEU A 140 8.41 -6.78 -11.81
N GLU A 141 8.17 -7.38 -12.99
CA GLU A 141 9.26 -7.85 -13.86
C GLU A 141 10.27 -6.75 -14.24
N PRO A 142 9.84 -5.53 -14.63
CA PRO A 142 10.79 -4.45 -14.92
C PRO A 142 11.57 -4.01 -13.67
N LEU A 143 10.90 -3.98 -12.51
CA LEU A 143 11.53 -3.60 -11.23
C LEU A 143 12.58 -4.62 -10.80
N LEU A 144 12.26 -5.92 -10.91
CA LEU A 144 13.18 -7.01 -10.57
C LEU A 144 14.40 -7.08 -11.51
N LYS A 145 14.32 -6.48 -12.70
CA LYS A 145 15.43 -6.33 -13.66
C LYS A 145 16.19 -5.03 -13.46
N ASN A 146 15.65 -4.07 -12.71
CA ASN A 146 16.27 -2.76 -12.51
C ASN A 146 17.39 -2.86 -11.45
N PRO A 147 18.66 -2.56 -11.81
CA PRO A 147 19.79 -2.69 -10.89
C PRO A 147 19.69 -1.77 -9.66
N TYR A 148 19.17 -0.55 -9.83
CA TYR A 148 18.95 0.37 -8.71
C TYR A 148 17.90 -0.20 -7.76
N PHE A 149 16.74 -0.60 -8.28
CA PHE A 149 15.64 -1.13 -7.45
C PHE A 149 16.07 -2.37 -6.67
N MET A 150 16.78 -3.30 -7.33
CA MET A 150 17.19 -4.57 -6.70
C MET A 150 18.49 -4.47 -5.87
N ASN A 151 19.10 -3.29 -5.81
CA ASN A 151 20.28 -3.11 -4.98
C ASN A 151 19.89 -3.08 -3.49
N ASN A 152 20.10 -4.21 -2.82
CA ASN A 152 19.76 -4.40 -1.39
C ASN A 152 18.26 -4.26 -1.07
N THR A 153 17.38 -4.65 -1.99
CA THR A 153 15.92 -4.59 -1.82
C THR A 153 15.35 -5.97 -1.53
N LEU A 154 14.47 -6.04 -0.54
CA LEU A 154 13.56 -7.16 -0.29
C LEU A 154 12.17 -6.76 -0.79
N VAL A 155 11.64 -7.47 -1.77
CA VAL A 155 10.25 -7.35 -2.22
C VAL A 155 9.41 -8.39 -1.52
N VAL A 156 8.35 -7.96 -0.85
CA VAL A 156 7.33 -8.83 -0.24
C VAL A 156 6.02 -8.61 -1.00
N LEU A 157 5.48 -9.68 -1.56
CA LEU A 157 4.17 -9.70 -2.21
C LEU A 157 3.22 -10.52 -1.35
N THR A 158 2.09 -9.95 -0.99
CA THR A 158 1.08 -10.59 -0.15
C THR A 158 -0.32 -10.13 -0.52
N PHE A 159 -1.34 -10.85 -0.04
CA PHE A 159 -2.73 -10.41 -0.02
C PHE A 159 -3.09 -9.92 1.39
N ASP A 160 -4.17 -9.17 1.51
CA ASP A 160 -4.74 -8.75 2.79
C ASP A 160 -5.66 -9.82 3.39
N GLU A 161 -6.38 -10.57 2.54
CA GLU A 161 -7.28 -11.64 2.97
C GLU A 161 -7.54 -12.68 1.88
N ASP A 162 -8.17 -13.80 2.24
CA ASP A 162 -8.78 -14.73 1.30
C ASP A 162 -10.26 -14.37 1.06
N ASP A 163 -10.85 -14.86 -0.04
CA ASP A 163 -12.24 -14.59 -0.45
C ASP A 163 -13.24 -15.57 0.20
N THR A 164 -12.81 -16.42 1.13
CA THR A 164 -13.64 -17.49 1.68
C THR A 164 -14.07 -17.23 3.12
N TYR A 165 -15.22 -16.55 3.30
CA TYR A 165 -15.91 -16.46 4.59
C TYR A 165 -16.79 -17.70 4.82
N PRO A 166 -16.80 -18.32 6.01
CA PRO A 166 -16.18 -17.97 7.30
C PRO A 166 -14.89 -18.76 7.64
N GLU A 167 -14.15 -19.24 6.67
CA GLU A 167 -12.94 -20.03 6.91
C GLU A 167 -11.80 -19.18 7.48
N SER A 168 -10.74 -19.85 7.98
CA SER A 168 -9.58 -19.14 8.50
C SER A 168 -8.86 -18.41 7.37
N ASN A 169 -8.62 -17.11 7.54
CA ASN A 169 -7.93 -16.26 6.57
C ASN A 169 -6.53 -16.80 6.25
N LYS A 170 -6.37 -17.43 5.09
CA LYS A 170 -5.10 -17.99 4.61
C LYS A 170 -4.49 -17.06 3.58
N VAL A 171 -3.48 -16.33 3.99
CA VAL A 171 -2.82 -15.33 3.16
C VAL A 171 -1.55 -15.91 2.55
N PHE A 172 -1.39 -15.75 1.24
CA PHE A 172 -0.16 -16.06 0.53
C PHE A 172 0.86 -14.94 0.71
N VAL A 173 2.10 -15.31 1.02
CA VAL A 173 3.22 -14.37 1.09
C VAL A 173 4.37 -14.89 0.25
N SER A 174 4.81 -14.10 -0.72
CA SER A 174 6.02 -14.34 -1.50
C SER A 174 7.05 -13.25 -1.25
N ARG A 175 8.32 -13.63 -1.31
CA ARG A 175 9.43 -12.69 -1.15
C ARG A 175 10.49 -12.91 -2.23
N SER A 176 11.02 -11.82 -2.77
CA SER A 176 12.13 -11.84 -3.72
C SER A 176 13.27 -10.95 -3.21
N ARG A 177 14.48 -11.46 -3.26
CA ARG A 177 15.69 -10.76 -2.87
C ARG A 177 16.84 -11.15 -3.83
N LYS A 178 17.59 -10.15 -4.29
CA LYS A 178 18.87 -10.43 -4.94
C LYS A 178 19.93 -10.66 -3.84
N ILE A 179 20.44 -11.89 -3.75
CA ILE A 179 21.56 -12.22 -2.87
C ILE A 179 22.83 -11.93 -3.68
N PHE A 180 23.64 -10.97 -3.22
CA PHE A 180 25.01 -10.85 -3.71
C PHE A 180 25.85 -11.89 -2.96
N PRO A 181 26.65 -12.74 -3.64
CA PRO A 181 27.65 -13.54 -2.96
C PRO A 181 28.65 -12.57 -2.32
N HIS A 182 28.96 -12.79 -1.05
CA HIS A 182 30.01 -12.09 -0.31
C HIS A 182 31.38 -12.42 -0.87
#